data_70a7ddf6381ff448d1f2ace27d61a080
#
_entry.id   70a7ddf6381ff448d1f2ace27d61a080
#
_cell.length_a   1.000
_cell.length_b   1.000
_cell.length_c   1.000
_cell.angle_alpha   90.00
_cell.angle_beta   90.00
_cell.angle_gamma   90.00
#
_symmetry.space_group_name_H-M   'P 1'
#
loop_
_entity.id
_entity.type
_entity.pdbx_description
1 polymer ?
#
loop_
_entity_poly.entity_id
_entity_poly.type
_entity_poly.pdbx_seq_one_letter_code
_entity_poly.pdbx_strand_id
1 'polypeptide(L)'
;MAGSKEIRTKIKSVQNTRKITKAMEMVAASKMRRAQQRMRAARPYGDKIRNIAAHMSSANPEYRHPFLVKRAQVKNAGIIVVTTDKGLCGGLNTNVLRMVTAKLKELEAAGVGIETTAIGNKGFGFLGRIGAKVVSHAIQIGDKPHLDKLIGPVKVQLDAYAAGKIDVVYLAYTGFINTMKQEPQIEQLLPLTADKFKQSDTEKGAYGWDYIYEPDAKAVIDELLTRYVEAIVYQAVTENMASEQSARMVAMKSASDNAKKVIEDLQLTYNKARQAAITKELSEIVGGAAAV
;
A
#
# COMPACT_ATOMS: atom_id res chain seq x y z
N MET A 1 8.28 -36.95 -24.57
CA MET A 1 9.26 -35.83 -24.51
C MET A 1 8.72 -34.66 -25.29
N ALA A 2 8.81 -33.45 -24.78
CA ALA A 2 8.39 -32.27 -25.52
C ALA A 2 9.23 -32.12 -26.79
N GLY A 3 8.61 -32.00 -27.95
CA GLY A 3 9.32 -31.92 -29.23
C GLY A 3 10.19 -30.65 -29.29
N SER A 4 11.28 -30.66 -30.03
CA SER A 4 12.19 -29.50 -30.19
C SER A 4 11.44 -28.21 -30.59
N LYS A 5 10.37 -28.33 -31.35
CA LYS A 5 9.47 -27.20 -31.75
C LYS A 5 8.76 -26.59 -30.55
N GLU A 6 8.28 -27.40 -29.60
CA GLU A 6 7.61 -26.94 -28.38
C GLU A 6 8.57 -26.18 -27.46
N ILE A 7 9.79 -26.69 -27.26
CA ILE A 7 10.82 -26.03 -26.47
C ILE A 7 11.18 -24.67 -27.08
N ARG A 8 11.31 -24.59 -28.39
CA ARG A 8 11.58 -23.33 -29.10
C ARG A 8 10.46 -22.31 -28.90
N THR A 9 9.21 -22.76 -28.91
CA THR A 9 8.02 -21.91 -28.66
C THR A 9 8.04 -21.40 -27.22
N LYS A 10 8.37 -22.24 -26.23
CA LYS A 10 8.55 -21.82 -24.82
C LYS A 10 9.67 -20.79 -24.66
N ILE A 11 10.82 -20.98 -25.30
CA ILE A 11 11.90 -20.01 -25.28
C ILE A 11 11.41 -18.65 -25.77
N LYS A 12 10.71 -18.59 -26.91
CA LYS A 12 10.18 -17.37 -27.46
C LYS A 12 9.17 -16.68 -26.52
N SER A 13 8.29 -17.45 -25.88
CA SER A 13 7.34 -16.95 -24.89
C SER A 13 8.04 -16.33 -23.68
N VAL A 14 9.03 -17.01 -23.09
CA VAL A 14 9.79 -16.50 -21.93
C VAL A 14 10.63 -15.28 -22.32
N GLN A 15 11.19 -15.23 -23.53
CA GLN A 15 11.89 -14.04 -24.05
C GLN A 15 10.95 -12.82 -24.12
N ASN A 16 9.71 -13.00 -24.56
CA ASN A 16 8.71 -11.93 -24.58
C ASN A 16 8.34 -11.48 -23.14
N THR A 17 8.13 -12.43 -22.24
CA THR A 17 7.88 -12.13 -20.82
C THR A 17 9.03 -11.31 -20.22
N ARG A 18 10.29 -11.70 -20.51
CA ARG A 18 11.48 -10.95 -20.05
C ARG A 18 11.49 -9.51 -20.58
N LYS A 19 11.14 -9.30 -21.85
CA LYS A 19 11.06 -7.94 -22.43
C LYS A 19 9.98 -7.10 -21.72
N ILE A 20 8.82 -7.69 -21.46
CA ILE A 20 7.71 -7.01 -20.76
C ILE A 20 8.13 -6.66 -19.31
N THR A 21 8.69 -7.62 -18.56
CA THR A 21 9.10 -7.36 -17.16
C THR A 21 10.20 -6.31 -17.09
N LYS A 22 11.15 -6.30 -18.04
CA LYS A 22 12.19 -5.27 -18.10
C LYS A 22 11.62 -3.88 -18.41
N ALA A 23 10.65 -3.78 -19.31
CA ALA A 23 9.95 -2.53 -19.58
C ALA A 23 9.16 -2.05 -18.34
N MET A 24 8.47 -2.96 -17.65
CA MET A 24 7.73 -2.63 -16.43
C MET A 24 8.65 -2.18 -15.28
N GLU A 25 9.85 -2.75 -15.15
CA GLU A 25 10.88 -2.30 -14.21
C GLU A 25 11.24 -0.83 -14.46
N MET A 26 11.52 -0.45 -15.71
CA MET A 26 11.88 0.93 -16.07
C MET A 26 10.73 1.92 -15.83
N VAL A 27 9.50 1.53 -16.18
CA VAL A 27 8.31 2.36 -15.93
C VAL A 27 8.09 2.53 -14.42
N ALA A 28 8.21 1.46 -13.63
CA ALA A 28 8.08 1.53 -12.18
C ALA A 28 9.16 2.43 -11.55
N ALA A 29 10.40 2.37 -12.01
CA ALA A 29 11.48 3.25 -11.55
C ALA A 29 11.17 4.74 -11.82
N SER A 30 10.64 5.07 -13.00
CA SER A 30 10.22 6.44 -13.32
C SER A 30 9.05 6.92 -12.45
N LYS A 31 8.03 6.06 -12.25
CA LYS A 31 6.87 6.37 -11.40
C LYS A 31 7.25 6.50 -9.94
N MET A 32 8.19 5.69 -9.45
CA MET A 32 8.71 5.76 -8.09
C MET A 32 9.32 7.14 -7.78
N ARG A 33 10.16 7.67 -8.68
CA ARG A 33 10.75 9.02 -8.50
C ARG A 33 9.68 10.09 -8.33
N ARG A 34 8.62 10.05 -9.16
CA ARG A 34 7.50 11.00 -9.07
C ARG A 34 6.68 10.82 -7.80
N ALA A 35 6.48 9.57 -7.34
CA ALA A 35 5.78 9.27 -6.10
C ALA A 35 6.57 9.77 -4.88
N GLN A 36 7.89 9.58 -4.85
CA GLN A 36 8.77 10.11 -3.81
C GLN A 36 8.76 11.65 -3.76
N GLN A 37 8.78 12.31 -4.92
CA GLN A 37 8.67 13.78 -4.96
C GLN A 37 7.36 14.27 -4.32
N ARG A 38 6.23 13.62 -4.64
CA ARG A 38 4.93 13.96 -4.03
C ARG A 38 4.90 13.70 -2.53
N MET A 39 5.40 12.55 -2.10
CA MET A 39 5.51 12.20 -0.69
C MET A 39 6.32 13.26 0.08
N ARG A 40 7.47 13.69 -0.46
CA ARG A 40 8.28 14.75 0.15
C ARG A 40 7.59 16.10 0.16
N ALA A 41 6.81 16.43 -0.89
CA ALA A 41 6.06 17.67 -0.96
C ALA A 41 4.86 17.71 0.02
N ALA A 42 4.29 16.56 0.36
CA ALA A 42 3.17 16.45 1.31
C ALA A 42 3.62 16.54 2.78
N ARG A 43 4.84 16.10 3.13
CA ARG A 43 5.35 16.07 4.51
C ARG A 43 5.31 17.42 5.24
N PRO A 44 5.80 18.54 4.68
CA PRO A 44 5.82 19.82 5.40
C PRO A 44 4.43 20.28 5.85
N TYR A 45 3.39 20.02 5.05
CA TYR A 45 2.01 20.35 5.39
C TYR A 45 1.53 19.50 6.58
N GLY A 46 1.74 18.18 6.51
CA GLY A 46 1.39 17.27 7.61
C GLY A 46 2.12 17.61 8.92
N ASP A 47 3.40 17.95 8.85
CA ASP A 47 4.20 18.32 10.02
C ASP A 47 3.73 19.65 10.65
N LYS A 48 3.41 20.66 9.82
CA LYS A 48 2.89 21.95 10.32
C LYS A 48 1.51 21.82 10.97
N ILE A 49 0.58 21.09 10.35
CA ILE A 49 -0.73 20.83 10.96
C ILE A 49 -0.59 20.02 12.26
N ARG A 50 0.33 19.03 12.29
CA ARG A 50 0.62 18.25 13.51
C ARG A 50 1.09 19.16 14.64
N ASN A 51 2.02 20.07 14.36
CA ASN A 51 2.53 21.02 15.35
C ASN A 51 1.43 21.94 15.88
N ILE A 52 0.57 22.47 15.00
CA ILE A 52 -0.58 23.31 15.40
C ILE A 52 -1.53 22.49 16.27
N ALA A 53 -1.92 21.29 15.86
CA ALA A 53 -2.78 20.41 16.63
C ALA A 53 -2.18 20.03 18.00
N ALA A 54 -0.85 19.87 18.09
CA ALA A 54 -0.13 19.64 19.33
C ALA A 54 -0.26 20.83 20.29
N HIS A 55 0.01 22.04 19.81
CA HIS A 55 -0.13 23.26 20.61
C HIS A 55 -1.57 23.46 21.11
N MET A 56 -2.56 23.28 20.23
CA MET A 56 -3.98 23.41 20.59
C MET A 56 -4.45 22.36 21.60
N SER A 57 -3.88 21.14 21.58
CA SER A 57 -4.21 20.11 22.56
C SER A 57 -3.63 20.40 23.95
N SER A 58 -2.55 21.21 24.02
CA SER A 58 -1.89 21.61 25.27
C SER A 58 -2.44 22.94 25.82
N ALA A 59 -2.96 23.82 24.98
CA ALA A 59 -3.62 25.05 25.36
C ALA A 59 -5.03 24.70 25.86
N ASN A 60 -5.23 24.42 27.09
CA ASN A 60 -6.45 24.01 27.81
C ASN A 60 -7.77 24.62 27.20
N PRO A 61 -8.24 24.19 26.03
CA PRO A 61 -9.37 24.81 25.35
C PRO A 61 -10.67 24.48 26.09
N GLU A 62 -11.53 25.44 26.24
CA GLU A 62 -12.90 25.27 26.77
C GLU A 62 -13.70 24.22 25.96
N TYR A 63 -13.32 24.04 24.67
CA TYR A 63 -13.92 23.07 23.76
C TYR A 63 -13.03 21.86 23.53
N ARG A 64 -13.56 20.65 23.82
CA ARG A 64 -12.92 19.39 23.50
C ARG A 64 -13.54 18.76 22.26
N HIS A 65 -12.80 18.77 21.16
CA HIS A 65 -13.25 18.14 19.91
C HIS A 65 -13.43 16.62 20.10
N PRO A 66 -14.46 15.99 19.50
CA PRO A 66 -14.69 14.53 19.59
C PRO A 66 -13.47 13.68 19.22
N PHE A 67 -12.63 14.11 18.27
CA PHE A 67 -11.43 13.38 17.84
C PHE A 67 -10.31 13.30 18.90
N LEU A 68 -10.36 14.14 19.94
CA LEU A 68 -9.40 14.13 21.04
C LEU A 68 -9.90 13.34 22.25
N VAL A 69 -11.18 12.97 22.28
CA VAL A 69 -11.80 12.30 23.43
C VAL A 69 -11.58 10.78 23.33
N LYS A 70 -10.80 10.22 24.25
CA LYS A 70 -10.64 8.76 24.38
C LYS A 70 -11.91 8.19 25.04
N ARG A 71 -12.50 7.17 24.42
CA ARG A 71 -13.66 6.46 24.97
C ARG A 71 -13.23 5.39 25.96
N ALA A 72 -14.02 5.21 27.02
CA ALA A 72 -13.70 4.26 28.09
C ALA A 72 -13.74 2.78 27.61
N GLN A 73 -14.66 2.45 26.71
CA GLN A 73 -14.76 1.12 26.10
C GLN A 73 -14.83 1.24 24.58
N VAL A 74 -14.13 0.34 23.89
CA VAL A 74 -14.19 0.20 22.44
C VAL A 74 -15.21 -0.89 22.12
N LYS A 75 -16.37 -0.49 21.62
CA LYS A 75 -17.44 -1.41 21.17
C LYS A 75 -17.41 -1.59 19.66
N ASN A 76 -17.05 -0.55 18.93
CA ASN A 76 -16.97 -0.55 17.47
C ASN A 76 -15.66 0.07 17.00
N ALA A 77 -15.02 -0.55 16.02
CA ALA A 77 -13.78 -0.11 15.42
C ALA A 77 -13.94 0.13 13.93
N GLY A 78 -13.36 1.22 13.44
CA GLY A 78 -13.18 1.50 12.02
C GLY A 78 -11.78 1.14 11.57
N ILE A 79 -11.62 0.57 10.37
CA ILE A 79 -10.30 0.30 9.78
C ILE A 79 -10.27 0.82 8.36
N ILE A 80 -9.39 1.79 8.10
CA ILE A 80 -9.08 2.28 6.76
C ILE A 80 -7.89 1.51 6.23
N VAL A 81 -8.07 0.75 5.15
CA VAL A 81 -7.06 -0.12 4.57
C VAL A 81 -6.58 0.45 3.24
N VAL A 82 -5.33 0.88 3.19
CA VAL A 82 -4.69 1.40 1.97
C VAL A 82 -3.92 0.29 1.28
N THR A 83 -4.28 0.02 0.03
CA THR A 83 -3.64 -0.96 -0.84
C THR A 83 -3.46 -0.41 -2.24
N THR A 84 -2.98 -1.22 -3.16
CA THR A 84 -2.80 -0.84 -4.55
C THR A 84 -4.03 -1.19 -5.41
N ASP A 85 -4.22 -0.44 -6.50
CA ASP A 85 -5.21 -0.82 -7.52
C ASP A 85 -4.72 -1.98 -8.39
N LYS A 86 -3.42 -2.03 -8.69
CA LYS A 86 -2.78 -3.01 -9.57
C LYS A 86 -1.86 -3.93 -8.77
N GLY A 87 -1.70 -5.17 -9.23
CA GLY A 87 -0.75 -6.13 -8.65
C GLY A 87 0.68 -5.98 -9.18
N LEU A 88 1.41 -7.09 -9.15
CA LEU A 88 2.79 -7.23 -9.61
C LEU A 88 3.80 -6.39 -8.78
N CYS A 89 3.48 -6.14 -7.53
CA CYS A 89 4.30 -5.42 -6.56
C CYS A 89 4.84 -6.35 -5.45
N GLY A 90 5.15 -7.59 -5.80
CA GLY A 90 5.65 -8.60 -4.85
C GLY A 90 4.67 -8.87 -3.71
N GLY A 91 5.19 -8.96 -2.49
CA GLY A 91 4.40 -9.23 -1.27
C GLY A 91 3.74 -8.01 -0.62
N LEU A 92 3.81 -6.81 -1.21
CA LEU A 92 3.37 -5.56 -0.59
C LEU A 92 1.93 -5.64 -0.07
N ASN A 93 0.97 -5.96 -0.94
CA ASN A 93 -0.43 -6.07 -0.53
C ASN A 93 -0.67 -7.25 0.43
N THR A 94 -0.03 -8.38 0.19
CA THR A 94 -0.17 -9.57 1.03
C THR A 94 0.28 -9.30 2.47
N ASN A 95 1.36 -8.53 2.65
CA ASN A 95 1.88 -8.23 3.97
C ASN A 95 0.97 -7.30 4.77
N VAL A 96 0.48 -6.21 4.18
CA VAL A 96 -0.46 -5.30 4.87
C VAL A 96 -1.80 -6.00 5.13
N LEU A 97 -2.32 -6.79 4.17
CA LEU A 97 -3.56 -7.52 4.36
C LEU A 97 -3.47 -8.63 5.42
N ARG A 98 -2.30 -9.26 5.58
CA ARG A 98 -2.03 -10.21 6.68
C ARG A 98 -2.13 -9.50 8.04
N MET A 99 -1.52 -8.31 8.18
CA MET A 99 -1.64 -7.52 9.41
C MET A 99 -3.07 -7.09 9.68
N VAL A 100 -3.79 -6.63 8.66
CA VAL A 100 -5.21 -6.27 8.76
C VAL A 100 -6.04 -7.48 9.24
N THR A 101 -5.81 -8.66 8.65
CA THR A 101 -6.54 -9.89 9.05
C THR A 101 -6.25 -10.26 10.50
N ALA A 102 -5.00 -10.12 10.95
CA ALA A 102 -4.65 -10.37 12.36
C ALA A 102 -5.39 -9.38 13.29
N LYS A 103 -5.44 -8.09 12.90
CA LYS A 103 -6.15 -7.07 13.67
C LYS A 103 -7.66 -7.27 13.67
N LEU A 104 -8.25 -7.68 12.55
CA LEU A 104 -9.67 -8.04 12.50
C LEU A 104 -10.00 -9.18 13.48
N LYS A 105 -9.21 -10.26 13.47
CA LYS A 105 -9.40 -11.39 14.41
C LYS A 105 -9.23 -10.99 15.86
N GLU A 106 -8.27 -10.12 16.17
CA GLU A 106 -8.06 -9.59 17.53
C GLU A 106 -9.30 -8.84 18.02
N LEU A 107 -9.86 -7.96 17.17
CA LEU A 107 -11.04 -7.17 17.50
C LEU A 107 -12.31 -8.04 17.58
N GLU A 108 -12.48 -9.01 16.69
CA GLU A 108 -13.58 -9.98 16.73
C GLU A 108 -13.55 -10.82 18.00
N ALA A 109 -12.36 -11.30 18.40
CA ALA A 109 -12.18 -12.06 19.65
C ALA A 109 -12.50 -11.23 20.90
N ALA A 110 -12.30 -9.91 20.82
CA ALA A 110 -12.69 -8.96 21.87
C ALA A 110 -14.19 -8.57 21.82
N GLY A 111 -14.98 -9.12 20.89
CA GLY A 111 -16.41 -8.80 20.73
C GLY A 111 -16.66 -7.40 20.16
N VAL A 112 -15.68 -6.80 19.48
CA VAL A 112 -15.77 -5.45 18.90
C VAL A 112 -16.37 -5.52 17.50
N GLY A 113 -17.41 -4.73 17.23
CA GLY A 113 -17.96 -4.55 15.88
C GLY A 113 -16.95 -3.85 14.97
N ILE A 114 -16.85 -4.30 13.71
CA ILE A 114 -15.83 -3.76 12.80
C ILE A 114 -16.46 -3.22 11.52
N GLU A 115 -16.10 -2.00 11.16
CA GLU A 115 -16.40 -1.39 9.88
C GLU A 115 -15.12 -1.07 9.12
N THR A 116 -15.07 -1.40 7.83
CA THR A 116 -13.86 -1.21 7.03
C THR A 116 -14.08 -0.24 5.89
N THR A 117 -13.05 0.55 5.59
CA THR A 117 -12.97 1.39 4.39
C THR A 117 -11.79 0.94 3.56
N ALA A 118 -12.01 0.67 2.27
CA ALA A 118 -10.98 0.20 1.37
C ALA A 118 -10.50 1.31 0.44
N ILE A 119 -9.20 1.58 0.45
CA ILE A 119 -8.52 2.46 -0.51
C ILE A 119 -7.65 1.57 -1.39
N GLY A 120 -7.99 1.46 -2.68
CA GLY A 120 -7.34 0.56 -3.65
C GLY A 120 -8.10 -0.75 -3.88
N ASN A 121 -8.09 -1.17 -5.14
CA ASN A 121 -8.89 -2.31 -5.62
C ASN A 121 -8.47 -3.65 -4.98
N LYS A 122 -7.18 -3.83 -4.64
CA LYS A 122 -6.70 -5.09 -4.04
C LYS A 122 -7.25 -5.31 -2.63
N GLY A 123 -7.32 -4.25 -1.81
CA GLY A 123 -7.94 -4.29 -0.49
C GLY A 123 -9.44 -4.48 -0.56
N PHE A 124 -10.12 -3.74 -1.44
CA PHE A 124 -11.56 -3.86 -1.65
C PHE A 124 -11.96 -5.29 -1.99
N GLY A 125 -11.32 -5.90 -3.00
CA GLY A 125 -11.61 -7.27 -3.39
C GLY A 125 -11.23 -8.32 -2.35
N PHE A 126 -10.22 -8.06 -1.50
CA PHE A 126 -9.84 -8.95 -0.41
C PHE A 126 -10.84 -8.89 0.74
N LEU A 127 -11.18 -7.68 1.22
CA LEU A 127 -12.13 -7.48 2.31
C LEU A 127 -13.51 -8.05 1.97
N GLY A 128 -13.97 -7.88 0.73
CA GLY A 128 -15.22 -8.49 0.27
C GLY A 128 -15.18 -10.03 0.32
N ARG A 129 -14.06 -10.66 -0.05
CA ARG A 129 -13.90 -12.13 -0.02
C ARG A 129 -13.89 -12.72 1.38
N ILE A 130 -13.35 -12.01 2.37
CA ILE A 130 -13.36 -12.48 3.76
C ILE A 130 -14.65 -12.11 4.52
N GLY A 131 -15.63 -11.49 3.82
CA GLY A 131 -16.91 -11.11 4.43
C GLY A 131 -16.84 -9.91 5.38
N ALA A 132 -15.77 -9.09 5.32
CA ALA A 132 -15.66 -7.89 6.15
C ALA A 132 -16.71 -6.84 5.74
N LYS A 133 -17.30 -6.14 6.71
CA LYS A 133 -18.26 -5.05 6.48
C LYS A 133 -17.55 -3.85 5.88
N VAL A 134 -17.59 -3.71 4.55
CA VAL A 134 -17.03 -2.55 3.84
C VAL A 134 -18.09 -1.46 3.72
N VAL A 135 -17.93 -0.36 4.44
CA VAL A 135 -18.88 0.77 4.47
C VAL A 135 -18.59 1.82 3.40
N SER A 136 -17.35 1.91 2.96
CA SER A 136 -16.94 2.83 1.90
C SER A 136 -15.68 2.35 1.18
N HIS A 137 -15.47 2.81 -0.05
CA HIS A 137 -14.26 2.48 -0.80
C HIS A 137 -13.86 3.57 -1.79
N ALA A 138 -12.56 3.66 -2.09
CA ALA A 138 -12.00 4.41 -3.21
C ALA A 138 -11.13 3.48 -4.05
N ILE A 139 -11.46 3.31 -5.31
CA ILE A 139 -10.73 2.51 -6.28
C ILE A 139 -10.35 3.34 -7.49
N GLN A 140 -9.42 2.86 -8.32
CA GLN A 140 -8.95 3.54 -9.52
C GLN A 140 -8.39 4.95 -9.22
N ILE A 141 -7.59 5.05 -8.14
CA ILE A 141 -6.99 6.32 -7.69
C ILE A 141 -5.98 6.84 -8.73
N GLY A 142 -5.40 5.91 -9.52
CA GLY A 142 -4.42 6.24 -10.55
C GLY A 142 -3.02 6.51 -9.99
N ASP A 143 -2.18 7.15 -10.82
CA ASP A 143 -0.79 7.47 -10.44
C ASP A 143 -0.67 8.79 -9.65
N LYS A 144 -1.74 9.61 -9.64
CA LYS A 144 -1.82 10.87 -8.88
C LYS A 144 -3.03 10.78 -7.96
N PRO A 145 -2.81 10.62 -6.65
CA PRO A 145 -3.94 10.64 -5.71
C PRO A 145 -4.47 12.07 -5.64
N HIS A 146 -5.74 12.23 -5.95
CA HIS A 146 -6.48 13.47 -5.74
C HIS A 146 -7.19 13.37 -4.39
N LEU A 147 -7.04 14.40 -3.56
CA LEU A 147 -7.62 14.44 -2.22
C LEU A 147 -9.15 14.27 -2.27
N ASP A 148 -9.81 14.90 -3.25
CA ASP A 148 -11.26 14.84 -3.45
C ASP A 148 -11.80 13.40 -3.56
N LYS A 149 -11.04 12.48 -4.17
CA LYS A 149 -11.43 11.06 -4.28
C LYS A 149 -11.25 10.29 -2.98
N LEU A 150 -10.42 10.78 -2.07
CA LEU A 150 -10.11 10.13 -0.80
C LEU A 150 -11.01 10.65 0.33
N ILE A 151 -11.36 11.94 0.30
CA ILE A 151 -12.15 12.59 1.35
C ILE A 151 -13.48 11.87 1.56
N GLY A 152 -14.24 11.61 0.49
CA GLY A 152 -15.56 10.98 0.60
C GLY A 152 -15.56 9.68 1.40
N PRO A 153 -14.80 8.65 0.98
CA PRO A 153 -14.71 7.39 1.71
C PRO A 153 -14.15 7.51 3.14
N VAL A 154 -13.19 8.41 3.36
CA VAL A 154 -12.61 8.64 4.70
C VAL A 154 -13.62 9.33 5.60
N LYS A 155 -14.36 10.31 5.08
CA LYS A 155 -15.37 11.07 5.82
C LYS A 155 -16.45 10.16 6.42
N VAL A 156 -16.83 9.06 5.76
CA VAL A 156 -17.78 8.08 6.31
C VAL A 156 -17.33 7.57 7.68
N GLN A 157 -16.04 7.25 7.83
CA GLN A 157 -15.48 6.80 9.11
C GLN A 157 -15.39 7.95 10.13
N LEU A 158 -15.03 9.16 9.69
CA LEU A 158 -14.93 10.33 10.55
C LEU A 158 -16.30 10.74 11.11
N ASP A 159 -17.32 10.77 10.26
CA ASP A 159 -18.69 11.08 10.64
C ASP A 159 -19.26 10.01 11.60
N ALA A 160 -18.97 8.72 11.34
CA ALA A 160 -19.35 7.63 12.24
C ALA A 160 -18.66 7.75 13.61
N TYR A 161 -17.40 8.17 13.64
CA TYR A 161 -16.67 8.42 14.89
C TYR A 161 -17.25 9.64 15.64
N ALA A 162 -17.49 10.75 14.95
CA ALA A 162 -18.08 11.95 15.54
C ALA A 162 -19.50 11.69 16.09
N ALA A 163 -20.30 10.88 15.37
CA ALA A 163 -21.64 10.46 15.80
C ALA A 163 -21.65 9.41 16.93
N GLY A 164 -20.48 8.93 17.38
CA GLY A 164 -20.41 7.94 18.45
C GLY A 164 -20.74 6.49 18.03
N LYS A 165 -20.82 6.21 16.74
CA LYS A 165 -21.05 4.87 16.21
C LYS A 165 -19.77 4.01 16.24
N ILE A 166 -18.61 4.65 16.12
CA ILE A 166 -17.28 4.03 16.14
C ILE A 166 -16.47 4.68 17.26
N ASP A 167 -15.71 3.88 18.00
CA ASP A 167 -14.96 4.33 19.18
C ASP A 167 -13.45 4.48 18.89
N VAL A 168 -12.95 3.82 17.85
CA VAL A 168 -11.56 3.87 17.42
C VAL A 168 -11.48 3.72 15.91
N VAL A 169 -10.56 4.43 15.27
CA VAL A 169 -10.27 4.28 13.83
C VAL A 169 -8.80 3.95 13.66
N TYR A 170 -8.52 2.90 12.93
CA TYR A 170 -7.18 2.48 12.55
C TYR A 170 -6.92 2.77 11.07
N LEU A 171 -5.67 3.10 10.74
CA LEU A 171 -5.18 3.28 9.38
C LEU A 171 -4.10 2.25 9.10
N ALA A 172 -4.34 1.37 8.13
CA ALA A 172 -3.41 0.33 7.69
C ALA A 172 -2.86 0.67 6.31
N TYR A 173 -1.54 0.75 6.17
CA TYR A 173 -0.87 1.07 4.91
C TYR A 173 0.55 0.52 4.90
N THR A 174 1.25 0.67 3.77
CA THR A 174 2.67 0.33 3.67
C THR A 174 3.51 1.60 3.59
N GLY A 175 4.26 1.87 4.65
CA GLY A 175 5.19 2.98 4.75
C GLY A 175 6.42 2.79 3.85
N PHE A 176 6.95 3.88 3.31
CA PHE A 176 8.14 3.89 2.48
C PHE A 176 9.38 4.25 3.32
N ILE A 177 10.28 3.28 3.55
CA ILE A 177 11.54 3.51 4.23
C ILE A 177 12.63 3.82 3.19
N ASN A 178 12.83 2.90 2.24
CA ASN A 178 13.75 3.08 1.11
C ASN A 178 13.33 2.17 -0.05
N THR A 179 14.07 2.22 -1.15
CA THR A 179 13.78 1.45 -2.36
C THR A 179 13.73 -0.07 -2.12
N MET A 180 14.48 -0.58 -1.16
CA MET A 180 14.56 -2.03 -0.87
C MET A 180 13.63 -2.44 0.28
N LYS A 181 13.29 -1.52 1.19
CA LYS A 181 12.49 -1.82 2.38
C LYS A 181 11.22 -0.98 2.40
N GLN A 182 10.08 -1.65 2.35
CA GLN A 182 8.74 -1.11 2.59
C GLN A 182 8.15 -1.86 3.78
N GLU A 183 7.56 -1.15 4.71
CA GLU A 183 7.08 -1.72 5.97
C GLU A 183 5.56 -1.56 6.10
N PRO A 184 4.80 -2.67 6.17
CA PRO A 184 3.39 -2.60 6.46
C PRO A 184 3.20 -2.17 7.91
N GLN A 185 2.25 -1.26 8.15
CA GLN A 185 1.95 -0.76 9.48
C GLN A 185 0.48 -0.51 9.67
N ILE A 186 0.03 -0.62 10.92
CA ILE A 186 -1.30 -0.25 11.36
C ILE A 186 -1.12 0.75 12.48
N GLU A 187 -1.68 1.94 12.32
CA GLU A 187 -1.67 2.96 13.36
C GLU A 187 -3.08 3.37 13.74
N GLN A 188 -3.26 3.77 14.98
CA GLN A 188 -4.51 4.35 15.42
C GLN A 188 -4.63 5.76 14.84
N LEU A 189 -5.66 6.02 14.05
CA LEU A 189 -5.95 7.35 13.49
C LEU A 189 -6.76 8.19 14.49
N LEU A 190 -7.80 7.62 15.06
CA LEU A 190 -8.65 8.25 16.08
C LEU A 190 -8.86 7.29 17.26
N PRO A 191 -8.96 7.81 18.51
CA PRO A 191 -8.74 9.21 18.91
C PRO A 191 -7.29 9.64 18.71
N LEU A 192 -7.09 10.94 18.51
CA LEU A 192 -5.77 11.53 18.44
C LEU A 192 -5.16 11.55 19.86
N THR A 193 -4.02 10.89 20.05
CA THR A 193 -3.34 10.84 21.34
C THR A 193 -2.25 11.90 21.43
N ALA A 194 -2.09 12.50 22.62
CA ALA A 194 -1.07 13.51 22.87
C ALA A 194 0.36 13.02 22.55
N ASP A 195 0.62 11.71 22.64
CA ASP A 195 1.92 11.11 22.33
C ASP A 195 2.29 11.22 20.85
N LYS A 196 1.29 11.23 19.94
CA LYS A 196 1.50 11.45 18.51
C LYS A 196 1.95 12.88 18.18
N PHE A 197 1.69 13.81 19.09
CA PHE A 197 2.08 15.21 18.95
C PHE A 197 3.47 15.49 19.50
N LYS A 198 4.03 14.62 20.35
CA LYS A 198 5.34 14.81 21.01
C LYS A 198 6.56 14.52 20.13
N GLN A 199 6.40 13.97 18.92
CA GLN A 199 7.51 13.55 18.07
C GLN A 199 8.26 14.69 17.34
N SER A 200 7.87 15.93 17.51
CA SER A 200 8.59 17.08 16.93
C SER A 200 9.24 17.96 18.01
N ASP A 201 10.11 17.37 18.83
CA ASP A 201 10.84 18.02 19.91
C ASP A 201 11.97 19.00 19.45
N THR A 202 11.89 19.55 18.23
CA THR A 202 12.94 20.43 17.71
C THR A 202 12.72 21.92 17.99
N GLU A 203 11.56 22.32 18.52
CA GLU A 203 11.33 23.69 18.97
C GLU A 203 10.56 23.70 20.31
N LYS A 204 11.20 23.29 21.39
CA LYS A 204 10.82 23.74 22.72
C LYS A 204 11.16 25.22 22.86
N GLY A 205 10.45 26.06 22.12
CA GLY A 205 10.35 27.47 22.44
C GLY A 205 9.55 27.62 23.72
N ALA A 206 10.19 28.08 24.77
CA ALA A 206 9.61 28.32 26.10
C ALA A 206 8.59 29.47 26.13
N TYR A 207 7.81 29.65 25.07
CA TYR A 207 6.82 30.71 24.98
C TYR A 207 5.44 30.07 24.93
N GLY A 208 4.70 30.16 26.03
CA GLY A 208 3.28 29.85 26.12
C GLY A 208 2.44 30.92 25.40
N TRP A 209 2.61 31.03 24.09
CA TRP A 209 1.75 31.90 23.26
C TRP A 209 0.52 31.10 22.85
N ASP A 210 -0.64 31.76 23.01
CA ASP A 210 -1.91 31.23 22.60
C ASP A 210 -2.28 31.80 21.21
N TYR A 211 -3.08 31.05 20.45
CA TYR A 211 -3.55 31.48 19.15
C TYR A 211 -4.77 32.41 19.29
N ILE A 212 -4.87 33.40 18.43
CA ILE A 212 -6.10 34.17 18.26
C ILE A 212 -6.99 33.40 17.29
N TYR A 213 -8.16 33.01 17.76
CA TYR A 213 -9.13 32.22 16.99
C TYR A 213 -10.16 33.14 16.35
N GLU A 214 -10.28 33.09 15.01
CA GLU A 214 -11.30 33.84 14.25
C GLU A 214 -12.06 32.88 13.33
N PRO A 215 -13.39 32.79 13.30
CA PRO A 215 -14.34 33.61 14.10
C PRO A 215 -14.48 33.14 15.56
N ASP A 216 -14.27 31.86 15.85
CA ASP A 216 -14.32 31.29 17.19
C ASP A 216 -13.42 30.03 17.27
N ALA A 217 -13.00 29.66 18.49
CA ALA A 217 -12.08 28.53 18.73
C ALA A 217 -12.69 27.21 18.26
N LYS A 218 -14.01 27.00 18.41
CA LYS A 218 -14.66 25.74 18.02
C LYS A 218 -14.58 25.51 16.51
N ALA A 219 -15.00 26.51 15.71
CA ALA A 219 -15.00 26.40 14.26
C ALA A 219 -13.59 26.15 13.70
N VAL A 220 -12.57 26.84 14.24
CA VAL A 220 -11.17 26.68 13.84
C VAL A 220 -10.65 25.28 14.20
N ILE A 221 -10.94 24.80 15.42
CA ILE A 221 -10.50 23.48 15.89
C ILE A 221 -11.15 22.36 15.05
N ASP A 222 -12.46 22.46 14.80
CA ASP A 222 -13.21 21.47 14.02
C ASP A 222 -12.65 21.34 12.60
N GLU A 223 -12.41 22.45 11.93
CA GLU A 223 -11.83 22.45 10.59
C GLU A 223 -10.37 21.94 10.60
N LEU A 224 -9.55 22.43 11.52
CA LEU A 224 -8.14 22.04 11.61
C LEU A 224 -7.96 20.53 11.83
N LEU A 225 -8.70 19.95 12.79
CA LEU A 225 -8.57 18.53 13.11
C LEU A 225 -9.08 17.64 11.97
N THR A 226 -10.13 18.09 11.26
CA THR A 226 -10.58 17.41 10.05
C THR A 226 -9.50 17.44 8.97
N ARG A 227 -8.92 18.61 8.69
CA ARG A 227 -7.80 18.73 7.73
C ARG A 227 -6.57 17.95 8.14
N TYR A 228 -6.29 17.86 9.43
CA TYR A 228 -5.20 17.04 9.96
C TYR A 228 -5.39 15.56 9.63
N VAL A 229 -6.57 15.01 9.88
CA VAL A 229 -6.85 13.60 9.56
C VAL A 229 -6.81 13.35 8.05
N GLU A 230 -7.37 14.25 7.25
CA GLU A 230 -7.27 14.17 5.78
C GLU A 230 -5.80 14.16 5.30
N ALA A 231 -4.96 15.00 5.90
CA ALA A 231 -3.54 15.08 5.58
C ALA A 231 -2.79 13.79 5.93
N ILE A 232 -3.07 13.19 7.09
CA ILE A 232 -2.46 11.89 7.49
C ILE A 232 -2.85 10.80 6.50
N VAL A 233 -4.13 10.70 6.14
CA VAL A 233 -4.59 9.68 5.18
C VAL A 233 -3.97 9.93 3.81
N TYR A 234 -3.90 11.16 3.35
CA TYR A 234 -3.22 11.51 2.09
C TYR A 234 -1.74 11.15 2.11
N GLN A 235 -1.05 11.42 3.22
CA GLN A 235 0.35 11.02 3.41
C GLN A 235 0.50 9.50 3.34
N ALA A 236 -0.34 8.74 4.05
CA ALA A 236 -0.33 7.28 4.02
C ALA A 236 -0.56 6.72 2.60
N VAL A 237 -1.48 7.31 1.83
CA VAL A 237 -1.72 6.94 0.42
C VAL A 237 -0.50 7.23 -0.44
N THR A 238 0.12 8.41 -0.30
CA THR A 238 1.32 8.77 -1.09
C THR A 238 2.53 7.91 -0.73
N GLU A 239 2.71 7.55 0.54
CA GLU A 239 3.75 6.61 0.98
C GLU A 239 3.49 5.20 0.44
N ASN A 240 2.26 4.72 0.51
CA ASN A 240 1.88 3.42 -0.07
C ASN A 240 2.12 3.39 -1.59
N MET A 241 1.86 4.48 -2.31
CA MET A 241 2.14 4.58 -3.76
C MET A 241 3.64 4.55 -4.06
N ALA A 242 4.47 5.22 -3.25
CA ALA A 242 5.92 5.16 -3.39
C ALA A 242 6.44 3.74 -3.12
N SER A 243 5.93 3.09 -2.09
CA SER A 243 6.19 1.70 -1.73
C SER A 243 5.75 0.74 -2.84
N GLU A 244 4.60 0.95 -3.45
CA GLU A 244 4.07 0.16 -4.57
C GLU A 244 5.02 0.18 -5.77
N GLN A 245 5.44 1.36 -6.21
CA GLN A 245 6.30 1.47 -7.39
C GLN A 245 7.70 0.91 -7.11
N SER A 246 8.22 1.08 -5.90
CA SER A 246 9.48 0.51 -5.46
C SER A 246 9.43 -1.02 -5.43
N ALA A 247 8.44 -1.60 -4.78
CA ALA A 247 8.24 -3.04 -4.72
C ALA A 247 8.01 -3.64 -6.12
N ARG A 248 7.27 -2.96 -6.98
CA ARG A 248 7.07 -3.37 -8.38
C ARG A 248 8.37 -3.36 -9.17
N MET A 249 9.20 -2.33 -9.04
CA MET A 249 10.51 -2.27 -9.69
C MET A 249 11.37 -3.46 -9.30
N VAL A 250 11.49 -3.77 -8.02
CA VAL A 250 12.28 -4.89 -7.50
C VAL A 250 11.71 -6.24 -7.98
N ALA A 251 10.37 -6.41 -7.91
CA ALA A 251 9.71 -7.63 -8.36
C ALA A 251 9.89 -7.87 -9.87
N MET A 252 9.80 -6.81 -10.68
CA MET A 252 9.98 -6.92 -12.14
C MET A 252 11.43 -7.18 -12.52
N LYS A 253 12.39 -6.61 -11.79
CA LYS A 253 13.81 -6.93 -11.94
C LYS A 253 14.06 -8.42 -11.67
N SER A 254 13.61 -8.94 -10.54
CA SER A 254 13.74 -10.35 -10.18
C SER A 254 13.07 -11.27 -11.20
N ALA A 255 11.89 -10.90 -11.70
CA ALA A 255 11.18 -11.64 -12.74
C ALA A 255 11.96 -11.68 -14.07
N SER A 256 12.58 -10.55 -14.47
CA SER A 256 13.42 -10.47 -15.67
C SER A 256 14.69 -11.32 -15.55
N ASP A 257 15.34 -11.33 -14.37
CA ASP A 257 16.54 -12.11 -14.10
C ASP A 257 16.20 -13.61 -14.05
N ASN A 258 15.08 -13.99 -13.44
CA ASN A 258 14.62 -15.39 -13.46
C ASN A 258 14.25 -15.84 -14.88
N ALA A 259 13.60 -15.01 -15.67
CA ALA A 259 13.30 -15.32 -17.07
C ALA A 259 14.58 -15.57 -17.88
N LYS A 260 15.67 -14.83 -17.61
CA LYS A 260 16.98 -15.08 -18.25
C LYS A 260 17.50 -16.48 -17.96
N LYS A 261 17.48 -16.89 -16.68
CA LYS A 261 17.92 -18.26 -16.27
C LYS A 261 17.08 -19.34 -16.94
N VAL A 262 15.76 -19.18 -16.94
CA VAL A 262 14.85 -20.13 -17.60
C VAL A 262 15.14 -20.25 -19.10
N ILE A 263 15.47 -19.14 -19.77
CA ILE A 263 15.86 -19.18 -21.20
C ILE A 263 17.15 -19.98 -21.39
N GLU A 264 18.16 -19.78 -20.56
CA GLU A 264 19.43 -20.52 -20.60
C GLU A 264 19.22 -22.05 -20.42
N ASP A 265 18.42 -22.43 -19.42
CA ASP A 265 18.07 -23.84 -19.16
C ASP A 265 17.30 -24.48 -20.33
N LEU A 266 16.33 -23.75 -20.88
CA LEU A 266 15.57 -24.21 -22.03
C LEU A 266 16.42 -24.30 -23.29
N GLN A 267 17.42 -23.45 -23.48
CA GLN A 267 18.38 -23.54 -24.60
C GLN A 267 19.26 -24.78 -24.48
N LEU A 268 19.74 -25.09 -23.27
CA LEU A 268 20.50 -26.36 -23.05
C LEU A 268 19.64 -27.58 -23.36
N THR A 269 18.39 -27.59 -22.87
CA THR A 269 17.44 -28.68 -23.12
C THR A 269 17.14 -28.82 -24.62
N TYR A 270 16.93 -27.69 -25.31
CA TYR A 270 16.71 -27.67 -26.76
C TYR A 270 17.92 -28.27 -27.54
N ASN A 271 19.14 -27.85 -27.20
CA ASN A 271 20.35 -28.32 -27.86
C ASN A 271 20.53 -29.84 -27.64
N LYS A 272 20.31 -30.33 -26.41
CA LYS A 272 20.36 -31.78 -26.12
C LYS A 272 19.32 -32.57 -26.92
N ALA A 273 18.05 -32.07 -26.94
CA ALA A 273 16.99 -32.72 -27.70
C ALA A 273 17.26 -32.71 -29.22
N ARG A 274 17.83 -31.61 -29.74
CA ARG A 274 18.21 -31.49 -31.14
C ARG A 274 19.30 -32.47 -31.49
N GLN A 275 20.38 -32.56 -30.69
CA GLN A 275 21.48 -33.49 -30.90
C GLN A 275 20.98 -34.94 -30.86
N ALA A 276 20.14 -35.30 -29.89
CA ALA A 276 19.56 -36.65 -29.82
C ALA A 276 18.71 -36.99 -31.03
N ALA A 277 17.94 -36.04 -31.56
CA ALA A 277 17.15 -36.23 -32.77
C ALA A 277 18.03 -36.45 -34.00
N ILE A 278 19.09 -35.63 -34.19
CA ILE A 278 20.04 -35.78 -35.29
C ILE A 278 20.76 -37.12 -35.21
N THR A 279 21.24 -37.52 -34.01
CA THR A 279 21.90 -38.80 -33.81
C THR A 279 20.97 -39.96 -34.13
N LYS A 280 19.69 -39.88 -33.73
CA LYS A 280 18.69 -40.88 -34.04
C LYS A 280 18.46 -41.02 -35.56
N GLU A 281 18.25 -39.89 -36.25
CA GLU A 281 18.08 -39.87 -37.71
C GLU A 281 19.31 -40.45 -38.43
N LEU A 282 20.53 -40.08 -38.02
CA LEU A 282 21.75 -40.64 -38.57
C LEU A 282 21.85 -42.17 -38.34
N SER A 283 21.51 -42.63 -37.11
CA SER A 283 21.52 -44.05 -36.80
C SER A 283 20.50 -44.84 -37.63
N GLU A 284 19.33 -44.27 -37.88
CA GLU A 284 18.29 -44.87 -38.73
C GLU A 284 18.72 -44.95 -40.19
N ILE A 285 19.40 -43.92 -40.73
CA ILE A 285 19.94 -43.91 -42.09
C ILE A 285 21.05 -44.95 -42.23
N VAL A 286 22.01 -44.99 -41.30
CA VAL A 286 23.12 -45.97 -41.33
C VAL A 286 22.60 -47.38 -41.15
N GLY A 287 21.65 -47.61 -40.23
CA GLY A 287 21.02 -48.92 -40.05
C GLY A 287 20.22 -49.40 -41.25
N GLY A 288 19.51 -48.46 -41.92
CA GLY A 288 18.78 -48.77 -43.17
C GLY A 288 19.74 -49.11 -44.35
N ALA A 289 20.85 -48.39 -44.47
CA ALA A 289 21.88 -48.67 -45.50
C ALA A 289 22.62 -49.99 -45.26
N ALA A 290 22.76 -50.46 -44.01
CA ALA A 290 23.38 -51.74 -43.68
C ALA A 290 22.40 -52.95 -43.86
N ALA A 291 21.10 -52.69 -44.04
CA ALA A 291 20.10 -53.74 -44.22
C ALA A 291 19.76 -54.00 -45.70
N VAL A 292 20.32 -53.25 -46.64
CA VAL A 292 20.31 -53.44 -48.08
C VAL A 292 21.66 -54.02 -48.54
#